data_86be1951d481120dc0e82ab16d47f043
#
_entry.id   86be1951d481120dc0e82ab16d47f043
#
_cell.length_a   1.000
_cell.length_b   1.000
_cell.length_c   1.000
_cell.angle_alpha   90.00
_cell.angle_beta   90.00
_cell.angle_gamma   90.00
#
_symmetry.space_group_name_H-M   'P 1'
#
loop_
_entity.id
_entity.type
_entity.pdbx_description
1 polymer ?
#
loop_
_entity_poly.entity_id
_entity_poly.type
_entity_poly.pdbx_seq_one_letter_code
_entity_poly.pdbx_strand_id
1 'polypeptide(L)'
;MDMATALAELGVTAATLDAGIRQRLDRDGYVVLAAVLSDEQVQAVRARLAELLTAEGDQAGLEVHQEAGTDRLADLINKGPVFQPCFTDSRVLACMAHVLGDFKLSSLNFRAALPGRGHQALHTDWGGPVPDGYQVCNSIWLLDDFTAVNGATRVVPGSHRSGTAPRLALPDPAAAHPDEVLITGQAGTVVIFNSHLWHGGTQNRSDRPRRALHSYFTRRGNRQHLDQQKYIRPQTRARLSPAARFILDV
;
A
#
# COMPACT_ATOMS: atom_id res chain seq x y z
N MET A 1 -15.23 -0.60 -20.28
CA MET A 1 -14.25 0.45 -19.94
C MET A 1 -12.86 -0.15 -20.05
N ASP A 2 -11.89 0.58 -20.55
CA ASP A 2 -10.48 0.19 -20.51
C ASP A 2 -9.71 1.01 -19.46
N MET A 3 -8.44 0.67 -19.22
CA MET A 3 -7.60 1.32 -18.21
C MET A 3 -7.39 2.81 -18.51
N ALA A 4 -7.16 3.17 -19.76
CA ALA A 4 -6.91 4.58 -20.14
C ALA A 4 -8.13 5.45 -19.85
N THR A 5 -9.33 4.98 -20.19
CA THR A 5 -10.60 5.65 -19.90
C THR A 5 -10.83 5.78 -18.41
N ALA A 6 -10.61 4.69 -17.64
CA ALA A 6 -10.79 4.71 -16.18
C ALA A 6 -9.83 5.70 -15.49
N LEU A 7 -8.57 5.73 -15.91
CA LEU A 7 -7.58 6.66 -15.39
C LEU A 7 -7.94 8.11 -15.70
N ALA A 8 -8.39 8.40 -16.93
CA ALA A 8 -8.81 9.75 -17.32
C ALA A 8 -10.02 10.24 -16.50
N GLU A 9 -11.04 9.38 -16.30
CA GLU A 9 -12.20 9.71 -15.46
C GLU A 9 -11.81 9.92 -13.99
N LEU A 10 -10.74 9.29 -13.50
CA LEU A 10 -10.19 9.49 -12.15
C LEU A 10 -9.14 10.62 -12.08
N GLY A 11 -9.06 11.46 -13.12
CA GLY A 11 -8.24 12.66 -13.13
C GLY A 11 -6.76 12.43 -13.45
N VAL A 12 -6.37 11.26 -13.93
CA VAL A 12 -5.00 11.02 -14.40
C VAL A 12 -4.81 11.67 -15.77
N THR A 13 -3.82 12.52 -15.87
CA THR A 13 -3.41 13.22 -17.11
C THR A 13 -1.95 12.95 -17.42
N ALA A 14 -1.48 13.36 -18.59
CA ALA A 14 -0.07 13.25 -18.96
C ALA A 14 0.87 14.02 -17.96
N ALA A 15 0.35 15.07 -17.31
CA ALA A 15 1.09 15.86 -16.34
C ALA A 15 1.06 15.30 -14.90
N THR A 16 0.20 14.32 -14.61
CA THR A 16 0.02 13.78 -13.26
C THR A 16 1.29 13.12 -12.72
N LEU A 17 2.08 12.49 -13.58
CA LEU A 17 3.31 11.81 -13.23
C LEU A 17 4.50 12.50 -13.91
N ASP A 18 5.24 13.31 -13.16
CA ASP A 18 6.43 13.98 -13.68
C ASP A 18 7.60 13.02 -13.95
N ALA A 19 8.59 13.49 -14.74
CA ALA A 19 9.74 12.69 -15.13
C ALA A 19 10.60 12.26 -13.94
N GLY A 20 10.70 13.11 -12.90
CA GLY A 20 11.49 12.81 -11.71
C GLY A 20 10.86 11.70 -10.87
N ILE A 21 9.53 11.65 -10.77
CA ILE A 21 8.82 10.56 -10.09
C ILE A 21 9.01 9.26 -10.87
N ARG A 22 8.85 9.26 -12.20
CA ARG A 22 9.09 8.07 -13.06
C ARG A 22 10.51 7.55 -12.85
N GLN A 23 11.50 8.42 -12.95
CA GLN A 23 12.90 8.05 -12.79
C GLN A 23 13.20 7.43 -11.41
N ARG A 24 12.60 7.95 -10.32
CA ARG A 24 12.75 7.36 -8.99
C ARG A 24 12.11 5.98 -8.90
N LEU A 25 10.89 5.80 -9.43
CA LEU A 25 10.23 4.48 -9.47
C LEU A 25 11.08 3.46 -10.25
N ASP A 26 11.67 3.86 -11.39
CA ASP A 26 12.48 2.98 -12.23
C ASP A 26 13.85 2.68 -11.60
N ARG A 27 14.50 3.68 -11.00
CA ARG A 27 15.84 3.54 -10.42
C ARG A 27 15.82 2.94 -9.03
N ASP A 28 15.01 3.51 -8.15
CA ASP A 28 15.01 3.20 -6.71
C ASP A 28 13.92 2.18 -6.33
N GLY A 29 12.88 2.05 -7.16
CA GLY A 29 11.73 1.17 -6.93
C GLY A 29 10.67 1.77 -6.00
N TYR A 30 10.82 3.02 -5.56
CA TYR A 30 9.84 3.70 -4.71
C TYR A 30 9.87 5.22 -4.88
N VAL A 31 8.79 5.86 -4.43
CA VAL A 31 8.66 7.31 -4.35
C VAL A 31 7.81 7.71 -3.15
N VAL A 32 8.14 8.87 -2.57
CA VAL A 32 7.41 9.49 -1.46
C VAL A 32 6.67 10.70 -1.99
N LEU A 33 5.35 10.71 -1.85
CA LEU A 33 4.46 11.81 -2.24
C LEU A 33 3.93 12.48 -0.97
N ALA A 34 4.42 13.67 -0.67
CA ALA A 34 3.99 14.41 0.51
C ALA A 34 2.58 14.98 0.34
N ALA A 35 1.85 15.16 1.45
CA ALA A 35 0.57 15.85 1.53
C ALA A 35 -0.47 15.36 0.50
N VAL A 36 -0.61 14.03 0.36
CA VAL A 36 -1.63 13.43 -0.51
C VAL A 36 -3.00 13.47 0.16
N LEU A 37 -3.06 13.20 1.47
CA LEU A 37 -4.25 13.43 2.29
C LEU A 37 -4.08 14.73 3.08
N SER A 38 -5.16 15.51 3.21
CA SER A 38 -5.21 16.64 4.13
C SER A 38 -5.28 16.16 5.59
N ASP A 39 -5.02 17.07 6.54
CA ASP A 39 -5.14 16.78 7.96
C ASP A 39 -6.55 16.32 8.33
N GLU A 40 -7.60 16.94 7.76
CA GLU A 40 -8.99 16.53 7.97
C GLU A 40 -9.24 15.12 7.46
N GLN A 41 -8.72 14.77 6.30
CA GLN A 41 -8.84 13.41 5.75
C GLN A 41 -8.12 12.39 6.62
N VAL A 42 -6.92 12.70 7.10
CA VAL A 42 -6.18 11.84 8.03
C VAL A 42 -6.98 11.63 9.32
N GLN A 43 -7.54 12.70 9.91
CA GLN A 43 -8.34 12.60 11.14
C GLN A 43 -9.63 11.80 10.91
N ALA A 44 -10.32 11.99 9.79
CA ALA A 44 -11.51 11.23 9.45
C ALA A 44 -11.21 9.72 9.29
N VAL A 45 -10.10 9.38 8.64
CA VAL A 45 -9.64 7.99 8.51
C VAL A 45 -9.31 7.41 9.89
N ARG A 46 -8.57 8.12 10.73
CA ARG A 46 -8.20 7.67 12.10
C ARG A 46 -9.44 7.41 12.96
N ALA A 47 -10.42 8.33 12.94
CA ALA A 47 -11.67 8.19 13.68
C ALA A 47 -12.43 6.93 13.23
N ARG A 48 -12.57 6.75 11.91
CA ARG A 48 -13.24 5.57 11.37
C ARG A 48 -12.55 4.25 11.73
N LEU A 49 -11.23 4.22 11.68
CA LEU A 49 -10.45 3.04 12.09
C LEU A 49 -10.63 2.69 13.56
N ALA A 50 -10.70 3.69 14.46
CA ALA A 50 -10.94 3.46 15.88
C ALA A 50 -12.32 2.85 16.13
N GLU A 51 -13.37 3.34 15.44
CA GLU A 51 -14.72 2.76 15.48
C GLU A 51 -14.71 1.28 15.03
N LEU A 52 -14.03 1.01 13.89
CA LEU A 52 -13.96 -0.33 13.32
C LEU A 52 -13.20 -1.31 14.23
N LEU A 53 -12.06 -0.90 14.79
CA LEU A 53 -11.30 -1.74 15.74
C LEU A 53 -12.14 -2.09 16.96
N THR A 54 -12.89 -1.12 17.49
CA THR A 54 -13.81 -1.37 18.60
C THR A 54 -14.93 -2.32 18.21
N ALA A 55 -15.52 -2.14 17.04
CA ALA A 55 -16.66 -2.94 16.59
C ALA A 55 -16.29 -4.38 16.18
N GLU A 56 -15.12 -4.58 15.60
CA GLU A 56 -14.67 -5.89 15.12
C GLU A 56 -13.92 -6.68 16.19
N GLY A 57 -13.27 -6.00 17.15
CA GLY A 57 -12.55 -6.67 18.24
C GLY A 57 -11.60 -7.76 17.74
N ASP A 58 -11.72 -8.96 18.29
CA ASP A 58 -10.87 -10.11 17.93
C ASP A 58 -11.08 -10.63 16.50
N GLN A 59 -12.13 -10.19 15.80
CA GLN A 59 -12.41 -10.54 14.40
C GLN A 59 -11.71 -9.59 13.42
N ALA A 60 -11.08 -8.52 13.90
CA ALA A 60 -10.43 -7.53 13.06
C ALA A 60 -9.33 -8.15 12.18
N GLY A 61 -9.44 -7.95 10.87
CA GLY A 61 -8.44 -8.39 9.89
C GLY A 61 -8.54 -9.84 9.44
N LEU A 62 -9.49 -10.64 9.93
CA LEU A 62 -9.63 -12.05 9.56
C LEU A 62 -9.96 -12.27 8.07
N GLU A 63 -10.50 -11.26 7.38
CA GLU A 63 -10.83 -11.36 5.94
C GLU A 63 -9.59 -11.63 5.06
N VAL A 64 -8.41 -11.24 5.54
CA VAL A 64 -7.13 -11.53 4.85
C VAL A 64 -6.24 -12.37 5.75
N HIS A 65 -5.69 -11.82 6.81
CA HIS A 65 -4.93 -12.51 7.84
C HIS A 65 -4.67 -11.58 9.04
N GLN A 66 -4.44 -12.18 10.19
CA GLN A 66 -3.92 -11.48 11.37
C GLN A 66 -2.39 -11.65 11.46
N GLU A 67 -1.73 -10.68 12.10
CA GLU A 67 -0.28 -10.69 12.31
C GLU A 67 0.01 -10.29 13.76
N ALA A 68 0.74 -11.14 14.46
CA ALA A 68 1.09 -10.90 15.85
C ALA A 68 1.86 -9.57 16.04
N GLY A 69 1.45 -8.78 17.05
CA GLY A 69 2.08 -7.50 17.35
C GLY A 69 1.67 -6.35 16.40
N THR A 70 0.56 -6.52 15.69
CA THR A 70 -0.05 -5.45 14.89
C THR A 70 -1.56 -5.45 15.06
N ASP A 71 -2.19 -4.27 15.11
CA ASP A 71 -3.62 -4.17 14.87
C ASP A 71 -3.87 -4.17 13.36
N ARG A 72 -4.86 -4.91 12.92
CA ARG A 72 -5.22 -5.03 11.49
C ARG A 72 -6.72 -4.90 11.27
N LEU A 73 -7.06 -4.30 10.13
CA LEU A 73 -8.39 -4.35 9.54
C LEU A 73 -8.22 -4.64 8.05
N ALA A 74 -9.10 -5.42 7.50
CA ALA A 74 -9.13 -5.72 6.08
C ALA A 74 -10.47 -5.27 5.46
N ASP A 75 -10.65 -5.47 4.15
CA ASP A 75 -11.88 -5.11 3.43
C ASP A 75 -12.35 -3.66 3.65
N LEU A 76 -11.41 -2.71 3.76
CA LEU A 76 -11.73 -1.30 4.06
C LEU A 76 -12.58 -0.63 2.97
N ILE A 77 -12.60 -1.16 1.75
CA ILE A 77 -13.46 -0.71 0.66
C ILE A 77 -14.93 -0.71 1.10
N ASN A 78 -15.34 -1.73 1.83
CA ASN A 78 -16.70 -1.91 2.34
C ASN A 78 -16.97 -1.19 3.68
N LYS A 79 -15.94 -0.63 4.32
CA LYS A 79 -16.02 -0.10 5.69
C LYS A 79 -16.16 1.42 5.77
N GLY A 80 -16.32 2.09 4.62
CA GLY A 80 -16.67 3.52 4.57
C GLY A 80 -16.10 4.27 3.37
N PRO A 81 -16.72 5.40 2.97
CA PRO A 81 -16.27 6.22 1.85
C PRO A 81 -14.94 6.94 2.13
N VAL A 82 -14.57 7.12 3.40
CA VAL A 82 -13.32 7.77 3.84
C VAL A 82 -12.07 7.08 3.29
N PHE A 83 -12.16 5.80 2.94
CA PHE A 83 -11.07 5.02 2.36
C PHE A 83 -10.97 5.11 0.84
N GLN A 84 -11.94 5.75 0.17
CA GLN A 84 -11.98 5.81 -1.30
C GLN A 84 -10.75 6.49 -1.91
N PRO A 85 -10.17 7.57 -1.37
CA PRO A 85 -8.94 8.16 -1.91
C PRO A 85 -7.79 7.16 -2.05
N CYS A 86 -7.73 6.14 -1.19
CA CYS A 86 -6.66 5.15 -1.20
C CYS A 86 -6.63 4.25 -2.45
N PHE A 87 -7.66 4.30 -3.29
CA PHE A 87 -7.69 3.57 -4.56
C PHE A 87 -8.21 4.40 -5.74
N THR A 88 -8.42 5.72 -5.54
CA THR A 88 -8.88 6.61 -6.61
C THR A 88 -8.02 7.88 -6.74
N ASP A 89 -7.02 8.13 -5.90
CA ASP A 89 -6.13 9.29 -6.03
C ASP A 89 -5.34 9.20 -7.35
N SER A 90 -5.44 10.24 -8.18
CA SER A 90 -4.86 10.24 -9.53
C SER A 90 -3.34 10.09 -9.53
N ARG A 91 -2.63 10.64 -8.54
CA ARG A 91 -1.16 10.55 -8.44
C ARG A 91 -0.72 9.12 -8.15
N VAL A 92 -1.45 8.44 -7.24
CA VAL A 92 -1.21 7.03 -6.91
C VAL A 92 -1.50 6.16 -8.13
N LEU A 93 -2.66 6.34 -8.77
CA LEU A 93 -3.04 5.56 -9.94
C LEU A 93 -2.07 5.74 -11.13
N ALA A 94 -1.55 6.95 -11.34
CA ALA A 94 -0.55 7.21 -12.37
C ALA A 94 0.77 6.44 -12.10
N CYS A 95 1.20 6.35 -10.83
CA CYS A 95 2.35 5.53 -10.45
C CYS A 95 2.07 4.03 -10.65
N MET A 96 0.87 3.56 -10.27
CA MET A 96 0.49 2.15 -10.50
C MET A 96 0.48 1.80 -11.98
N ALA A 97 -0.06 2.69 -12.83
CA ALA A 97 -0.06 2.50 -14.29
C ALA A 97 1.37 2.47 -14.87
N HIS A 98 2.27 3.30 -14.35
CA HIS A 98 3.68 3.32 -14.77
C HIS A 98 4.38 1.98 -14.44
N VAL A 99 4.15 1.43 -13.26
CA VAL A 99 4.83 0.20 -12.80
C VAL A 99 4.18 -1.07 -13.37
N LEU A 100 2.85 -1.13 -13.43
CA LEU A 100 2.09 -2.36 -13.71
C LEU A 100 1.45 -2.40 -15.11
N GLY A 101 1.24 -1.24 -15.74
CA GLY A 101 0.42 -1.14 -16.95
C GLY A 101 -1.07 -1.29 -16.65
N ASP A 102 -1.69 -2.38 -17.06
CA ASP A 102 -3.08 -2.71 -16.72
C ASP A 102 -3.16 -3.40 -15.36
N PHE A 103 -3.88 -2.80 -14.42
CA PHE A 103 -3.89 -3.22 -13.03
C PHE A 103 -5.29 -3.18 -12.40
N LYS A 104 -5.39 -3.73 -11.20
CA LYS A 104 -6.56 -3.62 -10.32
C LYS A 104 -6.12 -3.56 -8.86
N LEU A 105 -6.99 -3.03 -7.98
CA LEU A 105 -6.77 -3.13 -6.55
C LEU A 105 -6.99 -4.57 -6.10
N SER A 106 -6.03 -5.12 -5.37
CA SER A 106 -6.09 -6.47 -4.82
C SER A 106 -6.66 -6.51 -3.41
N SER A 107 -6.23 -5.55 -2.56
CA SER A 107 -6.77 -5.37 -1.20
C SER A 107 -6.48 -3.97 -0.68
N LEU A 108 -7.27 -3.52 0.29
CA LEU A 108 -7.05 -2.29 1.05
C LEU A 108 -7.18 -2.61 2.53
N ASN A 109 -6.07 -2.49 3.25
CA ASN A 109 -5.96 -2.95 4.62
C ASN A 109 -5.36 -1.85 5.52
N PHE A 110 -5.70 -1.90 6.80
CA PHE A 110 -5.05 -1.14 7.86
C PHE A 110 -4.04 -2.02 8.58
N ARG A 111 -2.93 -1.42 8.99
CA ARG A 111 -1.92 -2.03 9.84
C ARG A 111 -1.34 -0.99 10.80
N ALA A 112 -1.28 -1.33 12.09
CA ALA A 112 -0.57 -0.55 13.08
C ALA A 112 0.53 -1.39 13.74
N ALA A 113 1.78 -0.93 13.66
CA ALA A 113 2.87 -1.53 14.42
C ALA A 113 2.74 -1.10 15.89
N LEU A 114 2.50 -2.05 16.80
CA LEU A 114 2.37 -1.80 18.23
C LEU A 114 3.72 -1.48 18.87
N PRO A 115 3.75 -0.80 20.05
CA PRO A 115 4.97 -0.56 20.81
C PRO A 115 5.77 -1.85 21.03
N GLY A 116 7.08 -1.81 20.78
CA GLY A 116 7.97 -2.96 20.90
C GLY A 116 7.84 -4.02 19.80
N ARG A 117 6.96 -3.83 18.83
CA ARG A 117 6.63 -4.79 17.76
C ARG A 117 6.87 -4.20 16.36
N GLY A 118 6.43 -4.91 15.32
CA GLY A 118 6.42 -4.43 13.94
C GLY A 118 7.66 -4.75 13.13
N HIS A 119 8.71 -5.34 13.73
CA HIS A 119 9.90 -5.77 12.96
C HIS A 119 9.54 -6.89 12.00
N GLN A 120 9.98 -6.75 10.76
CA GLN A 120 9.89 -7.77 9.72
C GLN A 120 11.27 -7.99 9.08
N ALA A 121 11.55 -9.24 8.76
CA ALA A 121 12.66 -9.55 7.85
C ALA A 121 12.41 -8.87 6.49
N LEU A 122 13.47 -8.50 5.79
CA LEU A 122 13.36 -8.04 4.42
C LEU A 122 12.68 -9.12 3.56
N HIS A 123 11.71 -8.70 2.78
CA HIS A 123 10.92 -9.56 1.89
C HIS A 123 10.52 -8.83 0.62
N THR A 124 9.95 -9.57 -0.31
CA THR A 124 9.22 -9.07 -1.47
C THR A 124 7.78 -9.57 -1.37
N ASP A 125 6.82 -8.80 -1.85
CA ASP A 125 5.41 -9.24 -1.86
C ASP A 125 5.06 -10.17 -3.02
N TRP A 126 5.99 -10.36 -3.94
CA TRP A 126 5.87 -11.29 -5.06
C TRP A 126 6.95 -12.37 -4.98
N GLY A 127 6.54 -13.61 -4.90
CA GLY A 127 7.45 -14.75 -4.73
C GLY A 127 7.80 -15.51 -6.01
N GLY A 128 7.24 -15.10 -7.14
CA GLY A 128 7.43 -15.79 -8.42
C GLY A 128 8.41 -15.07 -9.37
N PRO A 129 8.77 -15.70 -10.48
CA PRO A 129 9.54 -15.06 -11.54
C PRO A 129 8.76 -13.87 -12.13
N VAL A 130 9.49 -12.95 -12.78
CA VAL A 130 8.97 -11.73 -13.40
C VAL A 130 9.22 -11.70 -14.91
N PRO A 131 8.78 -12.72 -15.67
CA PRO A 131 9.09 -12.83 -17.09
C PRO A 131 8.51 -11.67 -17.91
N ASP A 132 7.35 -11.13 -17.49
CA ASP A 132 6.57 -10.13 -18.23
C ASP A 132 6.48 -8.78 -17.48
N GLY A 133 7.46 -8.46 -16.67
CA GLY A 133 7.50 -7.24 -15.86
C GLY A 133 6.88 -7.39 -14.47
N TYR A 134 6.83 -6.29 -13.75
CA TYR A 134 6.41 -6.28 -12.35
C TYR A 134 4.93 -6.66 -12.18
N GLN A 135 4.63 -7.43 -11.16
CA GLN A 135 3.31 -8.03 -10.94
C GLN A 135 2.48 -7.29 -9.89
N VAL A 136 3.16 -6.66 -8.93
CA VAL A 136 2.53 -6.02 -7.77
C VAL A 136 3.21 -4.69 -7.44
N CYS A 137 2.41 -3.74 -6.97
CA CYS A 137 2.86 -2.42 -6.53
C CYS A 137 1.97 -1.97 -5.36
N ASN A 138 2.57 -1.45 -4.32
CA ASN A 138 1.86 -1.02 -3.12
C ASN A 138 1.91 0.48 -2.92
N SER A 139 0.93 1.00 -2.18
CA SER A 139 1.00 2.31 -1.56
C SER A 139 0.78 2.20 -0.05
N ILE A 140 1.68 2.83 0.73
CA ILE A 140 1.56 2.99 2.18
C ILE A 140 1.10 4.41 2.45
N TRP A 141 -0.05 4.56 3.10
CA TRP A 141 -0.67 5.83 3.47
C TRP A 141 -0.37 6.10 4.94
N LEU A 142 0.49 7.05 5.20
CA LEU A 142 0.94 7.37 6.54
C LEU A 142 -0.20 8.08 7.30
N LEU A 143 -0.71 7.41 8.31
CA LEU A 143 -1.71 8.01 9.20
C LEU A 143 -1.07 8.66 10.43
N ASP A 144 0.16 8.35 10.75
CA ASP A 144 1.02 9.00 11.74
C ASP A 144 2.31 9.43 11.06
N ASP A 145 3.05 10.34 11.67
CA ASP A 145 4.40 10.63 11.23
C ASP A 145 5.26 9.38 11.35
N PHE A 146 5.94 9.01 10.27
CA PHE A 146 6.92 7.93 10.29
C PHE A 146 8.28 8.51 10.64
N THR A 147 8.89 7.98 11.68
CA THR A 147 10.19 8.41 12.19
C THR A 147 11.17 7.24 12.29
N ALA A 148 12.43 7.51 12.52
CA ALA A 148 13.44 6.46 12.68
C ALA A 148 13.21 5.55 13.89
N VAL A 149 12.30 5.92 14.83
CA VAL A 149 12.11 5.18 16.07
C VAL A 149 10.76 4.48 16.20
N ASN A 150 9.77 4.83 15.37
CA ASN A 150 8.39 4.32 15.55
C ASN A 150 8.00 3.20 14.58
N GLY A 151 8.97 2.45 14.07
CA GLY A 151 8.67 1.31 13.21
C GLY A 151 8.46 1.69 11.74
N ALA A 152 9.19 2.68 11.25
CA ALA A 152 9.18 3.07 9.84
C ALA A 152 9.52 1.88 8.94
N THR A 153 8.97 1.87 7.73
CA THR A 153 9.32 0.88 6.72
C THR A 153 10.76 1.12 6.26
N ARG A 154 11.56 0.06 6.19
CA ARG A 154 12.87 0.07 5.53
C ARG A 154 12.75 -0.50 4.12
N VAL A 155 13.51 0.04 3.19
CA VAL A 155 13.60 -0.42 1.81
C VAL A 155 15.06 -0.50 1.38
N VAL A 156 15.40 -1.39 0.44
CA VAL A 156 16.71 -1.42 -0.20
C VAL A 156 16.56 -0.89 -1.63
N PRO A 157 16.92 0.39 -1.89
CA PRO A 157 16.70 1.00 -3.19
C PRO A 157 17.32 0.21 -4.35
N GLY A 158 16.57 0.06 -5.44
CA GLY A 158 17.04 -0.65 -6.64
C GLY A 158 16.94 -2.17 -6.58
N SER A 159 16.67 -2.77 -5.42
CA SER A 159 16.61 -4.23 -5.25
C SER A 159 15.46 -4.90 -6.03
N HIS A 160 14.41 -4.15 -6.42
CA HIS A 160 13.32 -4.65 -7.26
C HIS A 160 13.80 -5.20 -8.62
N ARG A 161 15.00 -4.81 -9.07
CA ARG A 161 15.60 -5.28 -10.31
C ARG A 161 16.43 -6.56 -10.15
N SER A 162 16.67 -7.00 -8.92
CA SER A 162 17.53 -8.19 -8.64
C SER A 162 16.89 -9.49 -9.14
N GLY A 163 15.58 -9.55 -9.24
CA GLY A 163 14.85 -10.78 -9.56
C GLY A 163 14.94 -11.87 -8.49
N THR A 164 15.55 -11.56 -7.32
CA THR A 164 15.82 -12.53 -6.26
C THR A 164 15.18 -12.07 -4.96
N ALA A 165 14.54 -12.97 -4.25
CA ALA A 165 13.99 -12.67 -2.93
C ALA A 165 15.09 -12.56 -1.86
N PRO A 166 14.96 -11.67 -0.85
CA PRO A 166 15.96 -11.49 0.20
C PRO A 166 16.39 -12.80 0.90
N ARG A 167 15.42 -13.70 1.16
CA ARG A 167 15.68 -15.00 1.79
C ARG A 167 16.63 -15.93 1.01
N LEU A 168 16.82 -15.65 -0.28
CA LEU A 168 17.74 -16.40 -1.15
C LEU A 168 19.07 -15.67 -1.39
N ALA A 169 19.08 -14.36 -1.16
CA ALA A 169 20.22 -13.50 -1.46
C ALA A 169 21.03 -13.10 -0.20
N LEU A 170 20.37 -13.05 0.97
CA LEU A 170 20.98 -12.56 2.21
C LEU A 170 21.20 -13.70 3.21
N PRO A 171 22.33 -13.71 3.93
CA PRO A 171 22.56 -14.66 5.02
C PRO A 171 21.51 -14.54 6.14
N ASP A 172 21.12 -13.31 6.46
CA ASP A 172 20.07 -13.01 7.44
C ASP A 172 19.22 -11.83 6.94
N PRO A 173 18.03 -12.07 6.39
CA PRO A 173 17.12 -11.01 5.97
C PRO A 173 16.54 -10.18 7.12
N ALA A 174 16.65 -10.65 8.38
CA ALA A 174 16.19 -9.89 9.53
C ALA A 174 17.20 -8.82 9.96
N ALA A 175 18.47 -9.03 9.66
CA ALA A 175 19.54 -8.07 9.96
C ALA A 175 19.36 -6.75 9.17
N ALA A 176 20.06 -5.71 9.62
CA ALA A 176 20.16 -4.45 8.89
C ALA A 176 20.93 -4.66 7.59
N HIS A 177 20.44 -4.10 6.49
CA HIS A 177 21.12 -4.10 5.21
C HIS A 177 21.96 -2.79 5.06
N PRO A 178 23.22 -2.83 4.58
CA PRO A 178 24.06 -1.64 4.48
C PRO A 178 23.45 -0.52 3.62
N ASP A 179 22.70 -0.88 2.61
CA ASP A 179 22.06 0.08 1.69
C ASP A 179 20.59 0.36 2.02
N GLU A 180 20.08 -0.09 3.18
CA GLU A 180 18.69 0.17 3.53
C GLU A 180 18.45 1.64 3.85
N VAL A 181 17.28 2.12 3.45
CA VAL A 181 16.78 3.47 3.73
C VAL A 181 15.49 3.36 4.51
N LEU A 182 15.37 4.15 5.58
CA LEU A 182 14.12 4.28 6.32
C LEU A 182 13.19 5.27 5.63
N ILE A 183 11.97 4.86 5.40
CA ILE A 183 10.91 5.71 4.87
C ILE A 183 10.35 6.54 6.01
N THR A 184 10.70 7.82 6.05
CA THR A 184 10.18 8.80 7.00
C THR A 184 9.29 9.83 6.30
N GLY A 185 8.34 10.42 7.03
CA GLY A 185 7.43 11.43 6.49
C GLY A 185 6.32 11.78 7.46
N GLN A 186 5.66 12.90 7.21
CA GLN A 186 4.50 13.35 7.99
C GLN A 186 3.25 12.55 7.63
N ALA A 187 2.29 12.51 8.55
CA ALA A 187 0.94 12.01 8.28
C ALA A 187 0.35 12.69 7.02
N GLY A 188 -0.44 11.96 6.24
CA GLY A 188 -0.94 12.42 4.93
C GLY A 188 0.01 12.15 3.76
N THR A 189 1.25 11.75 4.01
CA THR A 189 2.20 11.27 3.00
C THR A 189 1.79 9.90 2.47
N VAL A 190 2.03 9.65 1.19
CA VAL A 190 1.90 8.32 0.57
C VAL A 190 3.24 7.86 0.02
N VAL A 191 3.62 6.66 0.34
CA VAL A 191 4.79 6.00 -0.23
C VAL A 191 4.32 4.97 -1.24
N ILE A 192 4.77 5.09 -2.47
CA ILE A 192 4.48 4.10 -3.52
C ILE A 192 5.76 3.31 -3.75
N PHE A 193 5.65 2.01 -3.78
CA PHE A 193 6.79 1.15 -4.06
C PHE A 193 6.41 -0.07 -4.90
N ASN A 194 7.28 -0.38 -5.83
CA ASN A 194 7.27 -1.64 -6.54
C ASN A 194 7.47 -2.78 -5.53
N SER A 195 6.50 -3.65 -5.38
CA SER A 195 6.52 -4.67 -4.32
C SER A 195 7.48 -5.83 -4.58
N HIS A 196 8.26 -5.77 -5.65
CA HIS A 196 9.47 -6.57 -5.85
C HIS A 196 10.70 -5.96 -5.15
N LEU A 197 10.60 -4.73 -4.63
CA LEU A 197 11.60 -4.08 -3.80
C LEU A 197 11.75 -4.82 -2.47
N TRP A 198 12.96 -5.03 -2.02
CA TRP A 198 13.23 -5.58 -0.69
C TRP A 198 12.82 -4.56 0.36
N HIS A 199 11.88 -4.94 1.20
CA HIS A 199 11.34 -4.06 2.21
C HIS A 199 10.93 -4.83 3.47
N GLY A 200 10.66 -4.08 4.55
CA GLY A 200 10.16 -4.64 5.80
C GLY A 200 9.89 -3.55 6.83
N GLY A 201 9.12 -3.87 7.85
CA GLY A 201 8.92 -2.99 8.99
C GLY A 201 10.13 -3.01 9.92
N THR A 202 10.49 -1.87 10.52
CA THR A 202 11.40 -1.83 11.67
C THR A 202 10.64 -1.95 12.98
N GLN A 203 11.34 -2.21 14.07
CA GLN A 203 10.71 -2.25 15.39
C GLN A 203 10.19 -0.87 15.81
N ASN A 204 8.94 -0.80 16.25
CA ASN A 204 8.39 0.39 16.88
C ASN A 204 8.95 0.51 18.32
N ARG A 205 9.88 1.42 18.53
CA ARG A 205 10.50 1.71 19.84
C ARG A 205 9.84 2.87 20.58
N SER A 206 8.73 3.40 20.01
CA SER A 206 7.93 4.43 20.66
C SER A 206 6.87 3.81 21.59
N ASP A 207 6.19 4.65 22.35
CA ASP A 207 5.12 4.30 23.27
C ASP A 207 3.72 4.25 22.63
N ARG A 208 3.62 4.52 21.33
CA ARG A 208 2.35 4.61 20.58
C ARG A 208 2.33 3.70 19.36
N PRO A 209 1.17 3.16 18.96
CA PRO A 209 1.03 2.48 17.68
C PRO A 209 1.36 3.41 16.51
N ARG A 210 2.02 2.89 15.49
CA ARG A 210 2.27 3.58 14.23
C ARG A 210 1.34 3.01 13.16
N ARG A 211 0.38 3.84 12.70
CA ARG A 211 -0.74 3.47 11.83
C ARG A 211 -0.49 3.79 10.37
N ALA A 212 -0.87 2.88 9.49
CA ALA A 212 -0.87 3.08 8.04
C ALA A 212 -2.01 2.32 7.37
N LEU A 213 -2.43 2.79 6.17
CA LEU A 213 -3.19 1.98 5.24
C LEU A 213 -2.25 1.44 4.16
N HIS A 214 -2.61 0.28 3.63
CA HIS A 214 -1.89 -0.37 2.53
C HIS A 214 -2.87 -0.67 1.41
N SER A 215 -2.69 -0.02 0.24
CA SER A 215 -3.41 -0.37 -0.97
C SER A 215 -2.51 -1.24 -1.83
N TYR A 216 -2.85 -2.51 -1.92
CA TYR A 216 -2.10 -3.50 -2.69
C TYR A 216 -2.70 -3.61 -4.09
N PHE A 217 -1.95 -3.21 -5.10
CA PHE A 217 -2.35 -3.31 -6.50
C PHE A 217 -1.60 -4.46 -7.19
N THR A 218 -2.28 -5.10 -8.13
CA THR A 218 -1.72 -6.19 -8.92
C THR A 218 -2.09 -6.02 -10.39
N ARG A 219 -1.32 -6.64 -11.29
CA ARG A 219 -1.73 -6.72 -12.69
C ARG A 219 -3.14 -7.33 -12.80
N ARG A 220 -3.93 -6.83 -13.73
CA ARG A 220 -5.35 -7.22 -13.88
C ARG A 220 -5.55 -8.72 -14.06
N GLY A 221 -4.64 -9.41 -14.73
CA GLY A 221 -4.69 -10.87 -14.91
C GLY A 221 -4.43 -11.69 -13.65
N ASN A 222 -3.88 -11.10 -12.59
CA ASN A 222 -3.60 -11.81 -11.34
C ASN A 222 -4.84 -11.94 -10.46
N ARG A 223 -4.83 -12.93 -9.56
CA ARG A 223 -5.86 -13.05 -8.51
C ARG A 223 -5.69 -11.93 -7.48
N GLN A 224 -6.81 -11.43 -6.97
CA GLN A 224 -6.84 -10.49 -5.85
C GLN A 224 -6.60 -11.23 -4.52
N HIS A 225 -5.99 -10.59 -3.54
CA HIS A 225 -5.90 -11.11 -2.16
C HIS A 225 -7.29 -11.22 -1.52
N LEU A 226 -8.15 -10.25 -1.79
CA LEU A 226 -9.57 -10.29 -1.45
C LEU A 226 -10.36 -10.16 -2.75
N ASP A 227 -11.13 -11.16 -3.09
CA ASP A 227 -11.98 -11.19 -4.29
C ASP A 227 -13.06 -10.10 -4.19
N GLN A 228 -12.83 -8.96 -4.85
CA GLN A 228 -13.72 -7.82 -4.74
C GLN A 228 -15.08 -8.08 -5.37
N GLN A 229 -15.16 -8.90 -6.42
CA GLN A 229 -16.45 -9.27 -7.03
C GLN A 229 -17.33 -10.03 -6.04
N LYS A 230 -16.72 -10.91 -5.25
CA LYS A 230 -17.42 -11.72 -4.26
C LYS A 230 -17.82 -10.93 -3.01
N TYR A 231 -16.95 -10.01 -2.55
CA TYR A 231 -17.12 -9.37 -1.25
C TYR A 231 -17.70 -7.96 -1.30
N ILE A 232 -17.74 -7.29 -2.48
CA ILE A 232 -18.29 -5.93 -2.58
C ILE A 232 -19.76 -5.89 -2.18
N ARG A 233 -20.07 -5.02 -1.23
CA ARG A 233 -21.46 -4.85 -0.75
C ARG A 233 -22.26 -3.98 -1.72
N PRO A 234 -23.57 -4.23 -1.91
CA PRO A 234 -24.41 -3.43 -2.81
C PRO A 234 -24.31 -1.93 -2.55
N GLN A 235 -24.34 -1.50 -1.29
CA GLN A 235 -24.24 -0.08 -0.91
C GLN A 235 -22.87 0.51 -1.31
N THR A 236 -21.79 -0.25 -1.16
CA THR A 236 -20.44 0.16 -1.58
C THR A 236 -20.39 0.31 -3.09
N ARG A 237 -20.88 -0.69 -3.82
CA ARG A 237 -20.91 -0.66 -5.29
C ARG A 237 -21.74 0.52 -5.82
N ALA A 238 -22.88 0.81 -5.20
CA ALA A 238 -23.78 1.89 -5.62
C ALA A 238 -23.15 3.29 -5.51
N ARG A 239 -22.28 3.53 -4.52
CA ARG A 239 -21.61 4.84 -4.33
C ARG A 239 -20.39 5.07 -5.21
N LEU A 240 -19.86 4.01 -5.86
CA LEU A 240 -18.66 4.10 -6.66
C LEU A 240 -18.95 4.51 -8.10
N SER A 241 -18.12 5.38 -8.67
CA SER A 241 -18.16 5.70 -10.09
C SER A 241 -17.83 4.47 -10.95
N PRO A 242 -18.19 4.45 -12.23
CA PRO A 242 -17.80 3.38 -13.16
C PRO A 242 -16.30 3.14 -13.18
N ALA A 243 -15.50 4.21 -13.18
CA ALA A 243 -14.04 4.13 -13.18
C ALA A 243 -13.50 3.52 -11.87
N ALA A 244 -14.02 3.93 -10.70
CA ALA A 244 -13.63 3.34 -9.42
C ALA A 244 -13.97 1.85 -9.36
N ARG A 245 -15.14 1.45 -9.88
CA ARG A 245 -15.52 0.03 -10.01
C ARG A 245 -14.57 -0.75 -10.92
N PHE A 246 -14.13 -0.13 -12.02
CA PHE A 246 -13.14 -0.73 -12.92
C PHE A 246 -11.79 -0.98 -12.21
N ILE A 247 -11.32 -0.04 -11.39
CA ILE A 247 -10.09 -0.22 -10.59
C ILE A 247 -10.25 -1.38 -9.59
N LEU A 248 -11.43 -1.60 -9.05
CA LEU A 248 -11.73 -2.70 -8.12
C LEU A 248 -12.00 -4.03 -8.84
N ASP A 249 -12.21 -4.03 -10.16
CA ASP A 249 -12.62 -5.19 -10.95
C ASP A 249 -14.03 -5.72 -10.57
N VAL A 250 -15.05 -4.80 -10.36
CA VAL A 250 -16.41 -5.11 -9.90
C VAL A 250 -17.50 -4.44 -10.73
#